data_6da61648f92a0f0dec3ec8f1e439bf00
#
_entry.id   6da61648f92a0f0dec3ec8f1e439bf00
#
_cell.length_a   1.000
_cell.length_b   1.000
_cell.length_c   1.000
_cell.angle_alpha   90.00
_cell.angle_beta   90.00
_cell.angle_gamma   90.00
#
_symmetry.space_group_name_H-M   'P 1'
#
loop_
_entity.id
_entity.type
_entity.pdbx_description
1 polymer ?
#
loop_
_entity_poly.entity_id
_entity_poly.type
_entity_poly.pdbx_seq_one_letter_code
_entity_poly.pdbx_strand_id
1 'polypeptide(L)'
;MTTARNLGAALLLYGLGGCNLVTSGVKVEPVAVSSQKPGNVALYVAVSQHGNGVVGLRKDDFKVYENGVALDNEQIKLTLLSTSDTTSRHATLLVDMSKALKPDERKSLADALRPFIARLRQRESVSLYAFDGAEKVHLVQEYARDARAEPEEKDTSMDRLLSFSRKDSSTSLYSAVIDGAQKLSNSLAAEGRPIENGTLVVVALNPDSAGRVEESKLRDFVDGSPHHIFLMTVGPAASSANITFIGKNGATRAGSPMTMSAPLNDVANAVDDDFFRNYLVSYCSPGRAGTRELRLEVKTQDAKGKENVGSYSTQFDADGFGPNCNSETAPHFVAAKPNEATKAVATNSKPAKTKTPIAPAATRDSSEKISSAAAAPKASGQTPIADPPSGLGYE
;
A
#
# COMPACT_ATOMS: atom_id res chain seq x y z
N MET A 1 -49.79 34.61 39.63
CA MET A 1 -50.40 34.93 38.31
C MET A 1 -49.29 35.36 37.41
N THR A 2 -48.76 34.49 36.56
CA THR A 2 -47.97 34.84 35.38
C THR A 2 -47.79 33.58 34.57
N THR A 3 -48.44 33.55 33.47
CA THR A 3 -48.49 32.49 32.43
C THR A 3 -47.22 32.49 31.60
N ALA A 4 -46.51 31.38 31.59
CA ALA A 4 -45.38 31.13 30.68
C ALA A 4 -45.87 30.42 29.39
N ARG A 5 -45.66 31.06 28.24
CA ARG A 5 -45.92 30.52 26.91
C ARG A 5 -44.75 29.65 26.46
N ASN A 6 -45.02 28.38 26.21
CA ASN A 6 -44.12 27.48 25.51
C ASN A 6 -44.11 27.79 24.01
N LEU A 7 -42.92 28.20 23.48
CA LEU A 7 -42.64 28.19 22.07
C LEU A 7 -41.93 26.87 21.74
N GLY A 8 -42.63 26.02 21.00
CA GLY A 8 -42.04 24.84 20.40
C GLY A 8 -41.21 25.20 19.17
N ALA A 9 -39.92 24.96 19.24
CA ALA A 9 -39.03 25.03 18.07
C ALA A 9 -39.02 23.69 17.33
N ALA A 10 -39.60 23.66 16.15
CA ALA A 10 -39.50 22.50 15.25
C ALA A 10 -38.12 22.47 14.60
N LEU A 11 -37.30 21.51 14.97
CA LEU A 11 -36.04 21.22 14.30
C LEU A 11 -36.33 20.43 13.02
N LEU A 12 -36.21 21.11 11.87
CA LEU A 12 -36.17 20.48 10.56
C LEU A 12 -34.79 19.81 10.37
N LEU A 13 -34.74 18.48 10.52
CA LEU A 13 -33.62 17.65 10.13
C LEU A 13 -33.57 17.58 8.59
N TYR A 14 -32.75 18.41 7.99
CA TYR A 14 -32.31 18.22 6.60
C TYR A 14 -31.35 17.02 6.57
N GLY A 15 -31.87 15.89 6.14
CA GLY A 15 -31.06 14.73 5.79
C GLY A 15 -30.20 15.09 4.57
N LEU A 16 -28.91 15.37 4.81
CA LEU A 16 -27.89 15.40 3.79
C LEU A 16 -27.64 13.95 3.38
N GLY A 17 -28.37 13.53 2.33
CA GLY A 17 -28.01 12.34 1.58
C GLY A 17 -26.62 12.52 1.01
N GLY A 18 -25.61 12.01 1.71
CA GLY A 18 -24.26 11.90 1.19
C GLY A 18 -24.30 10.94 0.01
N CYS A 19 -24.32 11.46 -1.21
CA CYS A 19 -23.92 10.69 -2.37
C CYS A 19 -22.50 10.20 -2.10
N ASN A 20 -22.33 8.92 -1.77
CA ASN A 20 -21.08 8.22 -1.92
C ASN A 20 -20.72 8.28 -3.40
N LEU A 21 -20.03 9.34 -3.81
CA LEU A 21 -19.23 9.33 -5.03
C LEU A 21 -18.24 8.18 -4.85
N VAL A 22 -18.56 7.05 -5.45
CA VAL A 22 -17.58 5.99 -5.68
C VAL A 22 -16.47 6.66 -6.48
N THR A 23 -15.42 7.09 -5.79
CA THR A 23 -14.22 7.60 -6.42
C THR A 23 -13.55 6.41 -7.08
N SER A 24 -13.93 6.12 -8.32
CA SER A 24 -13.27 5.18 -9.22
C SER A 24 -11.88 5.68 -9.62
N GLY A 25 -11.29 6.56 -8.80
CA GLY A 25 -10.10 7.31 -9.12
C GLY A 25 -8.81 6.61 -8.74
N VAL A 26 -7.80 6.91 -9.49
CA VAL A 26 -6.41 6.68 -9.15
C VAL A 26 -6.06 7.59 -7.97
N LYS A 27 -5.45 7.04 -6.94
CA LYS A 27 -4.95 7.75 -5.77
C LYS A 27 -3.43 7.91 -5.93
N VAL A 28 -2.96 9.14 -5.80
CA VAL A 28 -1.53 9.48 -5.81
C VAL A 28 -1.17 10.03 -4.44
N GLU A 29 -0.37 9.29 -3.68
CA GLU A 29 0.03 9.64 -2.32
C GLU A 29 1.50 10.04 -2.28
N PRO A 30 1.84 11.18 -1.70
CA PRO A 30 3.23 11.58 -1.57
C PRO A 30 3.93 10.72 -0.51
N VAL A 31 5.14 10.28 -0.85
CA VAL A 31 6.09 9.69 0.11
C VAL A 31 7.12 10.73 0.49
N ALA A 32 7.71 11.40 -0.50
CA ALA A 32 8.65 12.49 -0.29
C ALA A 32 8.69 13.44 -1.49
N VAL A 33 9.09 14.69 -1.25
CA VAL A 33 9.29 15.71 -2.29
C VAL A 33 10.66 16.35 -2.07
N SER A 34 11.39 16.57 -3.15
CA SER A 34 12.71 17.25 -3.13
C SER A 34 12.77 18.30 -4.21
N SER A 35 13.32 19.47 -3.87
CA SER A 35 13.71 20.49 -4.83
C SER A 35 15.16 20.89 -4.57
N GLN A 36 15.99 20.84 -5.59
CA GLN A 36 17.44 21.12 -5.45
C GLN A 36 18.00 21.85 -6.66
N LYS A 37 18.99 22.71 -6.41
CA LYS A 37 19.72 23.40 -7.47
C LYS A 37 20.52 22.40 -8.32
N PRO A 38 20.65 22.66 -9.61
CA PRO A 38 20.30 23.89 -10.33
C PRO A 38 18.83 24.00 -10.77
N GLY A 39 17.95 23.04 -10.56
CA GLY A 39 16.54 23.10 -10.97
C GLY A 39 15.85 21.73 -10.96
N ASN A 40 16.42 20.77 -10.24
CA ASN A 40 15.88 19.42 -10.10
C ASN A 40 14.71 19.40 -9.12
N VAL A 41 13.58 18.88 -9.55
CA VAL A 41 12.43 18.60 -8.69
C VAL A 41 12.12 17.12 -8.78
N ALA A 42 11.99 16.46 -7.63
CA ALA A 42 11.66 15.05 -7.57
C ALA A 42 10.48 14.80 -6.61
N LEU A 43 9.58 13.91 -7.04
CA LEU A 43 8.45 13.44 -6.27
C LEU A 43 8.56 11.92 -6.13
N TYR A 44 8.62 11.45 -4.90
CA TYR A 44 8.44 10.04 -4.61
C TYR A 44 7.00 9.83 -4.20
N VAL A 45 6.26 9.06 -5.00
CA VAL A 45 4.81 8.88 -4.85
C VAL A 45 4.43 7.42 -4.88
N ALA A 46 3.41 7.06 -4.12
CA ALA A 46 2.72 5.78 -4.23
C ALA A 46 1.45 5.96 -5.07
N VAL A 47 1.24 5.09 -6.05
CA VAL A 47 0.08 5.12 -6.93
C VAL A 47 -0.76 3.88 -6.71
N SER A 48 -2.05 4.07 -6.42
CA SER A 48 -2.99 2.98 -6.23
C SER A 48 -4.31 3.24 -6.95
N GLN A 49 -5.02 2.16 -7.30
CA GLN A 49 -6.34 2.21 -7.91
C GLN A 49 -7.23 1.14 -7.26
N HIS A 50 -8.38 1.56 -6.74
CA HIS A 50 -9.29 0.68 -5.99
C HIS A 50 -8.61 -0.06 -4.80
N GLY A 51 -7.61 0.55 -4.18
CA GLY A 51 -6.87 -0.02 -3.06
C GLY A 51 -5.68 -0.91 -3.44
N ASN A 52 -5.52 -1.26 -4.72
CA ASN A 52 -4.38 -2.03 -5.21
C ASN A 52 -3.30 -1.11 -5.78
N GLY A 53 -2.04 -1.51 -5.64
CA GLY A 53 -0.92 -0.80 -6.26
C GLY A 53 -1.02 -0.81 -7.79
N VAL A 54 -0.78 0.35 -8.41
CA VAL A 54 -0.67 0.42 -9.87
C VAL A 54 0.78 0.17 -10.26
N VAL A 55 1.00 -0.84 -11.10
CA VAL A 55 2.33 -1.29 -11.51
C VAL A 55 2.58 -0.97 -12.99
N GLY A 56 3.86 -0.81 -13.37
CA GLY A 56 4.27 -0.71 -14.76
C GLY A 56 4.00 0.64 -15.43
N LEU A 57 3.77 1.71 -14.66
CA LEU A 57 3.63 3.05 -15.21
C LEU A 57 4.95 3.49 -15.86
N ARG A 58 4.83 4.17 -16.99
CA ARG A 58 5.93 4.73 -17.77
C ARG A 58 5.91 6.26 -17.69
N LYS A 59 6.97 6.92 -18.10
CA LYS A 59 7.09 8.39 -18.08
C LYS A 59 5.89 9.10 -18.71
N ASP A 60 5.30 8.53 -19.76
CA ASP A 60 4.18 9.12 -20.49
C ASP A 60 2.85 9.06 -19.73
N ASP A 61 2.78 8.22 -18.68
CA ASP A 61 1.64 8.12 -17.80
C ASP A 61 1.62 9.25 -16.75
N PHE A 62 2.72 10.02 -16.67
CA PHE A 62 2.87 11.14 -15.74
C PHE A 62 2.83 12.48 -16.49
N LYS A 63 2.09 13.45 -15.94
CA LYS A 63 1.99 14.82 -16.43
C LYS A 63 2.27 15.79 -15.29
N VAL A 64 3.21 16.71 -15.53
CA VAL A 64 3.60 17.72 -14.55
C VAL A 64 2.99 19.08 -14.94
N TYR A 65 2.52 19.80 -13.94
CA TYR A 65 2.03 21.19 -14.08
C TYR A 65 2.74 22.06 -13.06
N GLU A 66 3.22 23.22 -13.50
CA GLU A 66 3.67 24.29 -12.61
C GLU A 66 2.78 25.51 -12.76
N ASN A 67 2.31 26.07 -11.63
CA ASN A 67 1.40 27.21 -11.59
C ASN A 67 0.19 27.04 -12.56
N GLY A 68 -0.35 25.84 -12.64
CA GLY A 68 -1.48 25.50 -13.51
C GLY A 68 -1.14 25.27 -14.98
N VAL A 69 0.11 25.51 -15.41
CA VAL A 69 0.56 25.30 -16.79
C VAL A 69 1.13 23.88 -16.95
N ALA A 70 0.58 23.13 -17.91
CA ALA A 70 1.08 21.82 -18.26
C ALA A 70 2.47 21.93 -18.91
N LEU A 71 3.42 21.14 -18.40
CA LEU A 71 4.76 21.08 -18.94
C LEU A 71 4.89 19.94 -19.96
N ASP A 72 5.73 20.14 -20.96
CA ASP A 72 6.09 19.11 -21.93
C ASP A 72 7.15 18.19 -21.32
N ASN A 73 6.90 16.87 -21.30
CA ASN A 73 7.75 15.89 -20.64
C ASN A 73 9.19 15.85 -21.21
N GLU A 74 9.35 16.09 -22.51
CA GLU A 74 10.67 16.10 -23.16
C GLU A 74 11.43 17.39 -22.81
N GLN A 75 10.75 18.54 -22.83
CA GLN A 75 11.37 19.83 -22.48
C GLN A 75 11.85 19.87 -21.05
N ILE A 76 11.09 19.29 -20.10
CA ILE A 76 11.47 19.22 -18.70
C ILE A 76 12.34 18.00 -18.38
N LYS A 77 12.68 17.18 -19.36
CA LYS A 77 13.47 15.95 -19.19
C LYS A 77 12.89 15.03 -18.11
N LEU A 78 11.56 14.82 -18.13
CA LEU A 78 10.91 13.98 -17.14
C LEU A 78 11.49 12.58 -17.18
N THR A 79 11.88 12.06 -16.01
CA THR A 79 12.55 10.77 -15.85
C THR A 79 11.96 10.02 -14.66
N LEU A 80 11.80 8.70 -14.80
CA LEU A 80 11.52 7.81 -13.67
C LEU A 80 12.85 7.24 -13.17
N LEU A 81 13.22 7.59 -11.95
CA LEU A 81 14.45 7.13 -11.32
C LEU A 81 14.22 5.82 -10.56
N SER A 82 15.29 5.03 -10.43
CA SER A 82 15.30 3.89 -9.51
C SER A 82 15.12 4.36 -8.06
N THR A 83 14.26 3.68 -7.31
CA THR A 83 14.08 3.96 -5.89
C THR A 83 15.20 3.34 -5.02
N SER A 84 16.03 2.47 -5.60
CA SER A 84 17.05 1.70 -4.86
C SER A 84 18.10 2.56 -4.16
N ASP A 85 18.42 3.73 -4.71
CA ASP A 85 19.48 4.60 -4.16
C ASP A 85 18.96 5.56 -3.07
N THR A 86 17.65 5.73 -2.99
CA THR A 86 17.00 6.66 -2.07
C THR A 86 16.22 6.00 -0.95
N THR A 87 15.93 4.69 -1.08
CA THR A 87 15.05 3.97 -0.16
C THR A 87 15.76 2.76 0.44
N SER A 88 15.88 2.72 1.77
CA SER A 88 16.19 1.50 2.53
C SER A 88 14.98 0.60 2.53
N ARG A 89 15.15 -0.69 2.22
CA ARG A 89 14.08 -1.68 2.21
C ARG A 89 14.51 -2.92 2.95
N HIS A 90 13.74 -3.30 3.97
CA HIS A 90 14.02 -4.47 4.78
C HIS A 90 12.72 -5.13 5.26
N ALA A 91 12.67 -6.46 5.20
CA ALA A 91 11.61 -7.26 5.81
C ALA A 91 12.12 -7.94 7.08
N THR A 92 11.33 -7.87 8.14
CA THR A 92 11.52 -8.68 9.34
C THR A 92 10.40 -9.70 9.44
N LEU A 93 10.76 -10.98 9.42
CA LEU A 93 9.83 -12.10 9.59
C LEU A 93 9.95 -12.66 11.01
N LEU A 94 8.89 -12.56 11.78
CA LEU A 94 8.77 -13.12 13.13
C LEU A 94 7.97 -14.41 13.09
N VAL A 95 8.52 -15.50 13.61
CA VAL A 95 7.87 -16.80 13.66
C VAL A 95 7.71 -17.25 15.10
N ASP A 96 6.47 -17.56 15.50
CA ASP A 96 6.13 -18.10 16.81
C ASP A 96 6.64 -19.54 16.96
N MET A 97 7.62 -19.72 17.84
CA MET A 97 8.19 -21.02 18.19
C MET A 97 7.88 -21.42 19.64
N SER A 98 6.92 -20.75 20.28
CA SER A 98 6.50 -21.07 21.67
C SER A 98 5.80 -22.42 21.78
N LYS A 99 5.19 -22.91 20.69
CA LYS A 99 4.51 -24.20 20.63
C LYS A 99 5.44 -25.32 20.17
N ALA A 100 5.31 -26.50 20.77
CA ALA A 100 5.92 -27.72 20.26
C ALA A 100 5.17 -28.17 19.02
N LEU A 101 5.82 -28.13 17.85
CA LEU A 101 5.27 -28.57 16.58
C LEU A 101 5.52 -30.09 16.39
N LYS A 102 4.50 -30.78 15.86
CA LYS A 102 4.66 -32.17 15.39
C LYS A 102 5.58 -32.23 14.15
N PRO A 103 6.17 -33.40 13.83
CA PRO A 103 7.05 -33.50 12.66
C PRO A 103 6.43 -32.98 11.35
N ASP A 104 5.17 -33.35 11.07
CA ASP A 104 4.47 -32.91 9.86
C ASP A 104 4.19 -31.40 9.86
N GLU A 105 3.85 -30.83 11.04
CA GLU A 105 3.66 -29.38 11.20
C GLU A 105 4.97 -28.62 10.97
N ARG A 106 6.12 -29.15 11.45
CA ARG A 106 7.44 -28.59 11.22
C ARG A 106 7.80 -28.58 9.74
N LYS A 107 7.60 -29.71 9.08
CA LYS A 107 7.85 -29.80 7.63
C LYS A 107 7.01 -28.80 6.87
N SER A 108 5.70 -28.75 7.15
CA SER A 108 4.78 -27.83 6.47
C SER A 108 5.09 -26.36 6.73
N LEU A 109 5.53 -26.01 7.95
CA LEU A 109 5.99 -24.66 8.28
C LEU A 109 7.21 -24.28 7.43
N ALA A 110 8.23 -25.15 7.36
CA ALA A 110 9.42 -24.91 6.54
C ALA A 110 9.08 -24.81 5.05
N ASP A 111 8.25 -25.73 4.53
CA ASP A 111 7.85 -25.78 3.12
C ASP A 111 7.04 -24.51 2.71
N ALA A 112 6.30 -23.91 3.63
CA ALA A 112 5.58 -22.67 3.39
C ALA A 112 6.50 -21.43 3.50
N LEU A 113 7.43 -21.41 4.44
CA LEU A 113 8.30 -20.25 4.68
C LEU A 113 9.42 -20.12 3.64
N ARG A 114 10.02 -21.21 3.13
CA ARG A 114 11.10 -21.13 2.14
C ARG A 114 10.70 -20.32 0.89
N PRO A 115 9.61 -20.64 0.16
CA PRO A 115 9.23 -19.87 -1.01
C PRO A 115 8.80 -18.43 -0.66
N PHE A 116 8.20 -18.24 0.51
CA PHE A 116 7.83 -16.90 0.99
C PHE A 116 9.08 -16.03 1.20
N ILE A 117 10.10 -16.53 1.92
CA ILE A 117 11.36 -15.81 2.15
C ILE A 117 12.06 -15.53 0.82
N ALA A 118 12.14 -16.52 -0.08
CA ALA A 118 12.75 -16.34 -1.40
C ALA A 118 12.08 -15.21 -2.18
N ARG A 119 10.75 -15.15 -2.16
CA ARG A 119 9.98 -14.07 -2.82
C ARG A 119 10.24 -12.69 -2.20
N LEU A 120 10.28 -12.58 -0.87
CA LEU A 120 10.64 -11.33 -0.19
C LEU A 120 12.06 -10.89 -0.57
N ARG A 121 13.02 -11.82 -0.59
CA ARG A 121 14.43 -11.55 -0.97
C ARG A 121 14.57 -10.96 -2.38
N GLN A 122 13.67 -11.24 -3.28
CA GLN A 122 13.68 -10.61 -4.61
C GLN A 122 13.45 -9.09 -4.55
N ARG A 123 12.87 -8.57 -3.47
CA ARG A 123 12.51 -7.17 -3.30
C ARG A 123 13.39 -6.45 -2.29
N GLU A 124 13.69 -7.09 -1.18
CA GLU A 124 14.32 -6.48 -0.02
C GLU A 124 15.19 -7.49 0.76
N SER A 125 16.07 -7.00 1.62
CA SER A 125 16.78 -7.85 2.57
C SER A 125 15.80 -8.39 3.61
N VAL A 126 16.05 -9.60 4.13
CA VAL A 126 15.13 -10.28 5.05
C VAL A 126 15.86 -10.72 6.31
N SER A 127 15.34 -10.39 7.49
CA SER A 127 15.77 -10.96 8.76
C SER A 127 14.69 -11.90 9.31
N LEU A 128 15.06 -13.15 9.53
CA LEU A 128 14.20 -14.18 10.13
C LEU A 128 14.49 -14.26 11.62
N TYR A 129 13.46 -14.10 12.43
CA TYR A 129 13.51 -14.24 13.89
C TYR A 129 12.53 -15.29 14.38
N ALA A 130 12.91 -16.00 15.43
CA ALA A 130 12.01 -16.81 16.24
C ALA A 130 11.63 -16.05 17.52
N PHE A 131 10.43 -16.28 18.03
CA PHE A 131 10.02 -15.81 19.35
C PHE A 131 9.28 -16.89 20.14
N ASP A 132 9.33 -16.76 21.48
CA ASP A 132 8.64 -17.61 22.45
C ASP A 132 8.02 -16.69 23.55
N GLY A 133 7.96 -17.14 24.81
CA GLY A 133 7.52 -16.33 25.94
C GLY A 133 8.55 -15.32 26.44
N ALA A 134 9.77 -15.29 25.89
CA ALA A 134 10.79 -14.30 26.24
C ALA A 134 10.41 -12.90 25.77
N GLU A 135 11.05 -11.88 26.37
CA GLU A 135 10.80 -10.47 25.99
C GLU A 135 11.37 -10.11 24.62
N LYS A 136 12.49 -10.75 24.23
CA LYS A 136 13.23 -10.42 23.01
C LYS A 136 13.10 -11.52 21.97
N VAL A 137 13.06 -11.10 20.71
CA VAL A 137 13.13 -12.01 19.58
C VAL A 137 14.55 -12.50 19.35
N HIS A 138 14.69 -13.69 18.77
CA HIS A 138 15.96 -14.36 18.52
C HIS A 138 16.25 -14.44 17.04
N LEU A 139 17.36 -13.84 16.61
CA LEU A 139 17.80 -13.90 15.21
C LEU A 139 18.10 -15.34 14.81
N VAL A 140 17.49 -15.81 13.76
CA VAL A 140 17.73 -17.11 13.13
C VAL A 140 18.67 -16.95 11.94
N GLN A 141 18.34 -16.02 11.03
CA GLN A 141 19.10 -15.78 9.81
C GLN A 141 18.85 -14.38 9.26
N GLU A 142 19.89 -13.82 8.65
CA GLU A 142 19.80 -12.64 7.79
C GLU A 142 20.06 -13.06 6.34
N TYR A 143 19.26 -12.52 5.44
CA TYR A 143 19.37 -12.76 4.01
C TYR A 143 19.54 -11.42 3.30
N ALA A 144 20.58 -11.30 2.51
CA ALA A 144 20.72 -10.19 1.59
C ALA A 144 19.65 -10.24 0.49
N ARG A 145 19.27 -9.07 -0.01
CA ARG A 145 18.42 -8.99 -1.21
C ARG A 145 19.09 -9.67 -2.38
N ASP A 146 18.32 -10.48 -3.10
CA ASP A 146 18.72 -11.14 -4.33
C ASP A 146 17.53 -11.21 -5.29
N ALA A 147 17.58 -10.44 -6.38
CA ALA A 147 16.47 -10.35 -7.35
C ALA A 147 16.17 -11.70 -8.06
N ARG A 148 17.05 -12.69 -7.92
CA ARG A 148 16.91 -14.03 -8.49
C ARG A 148 16.78 -15.10 -7.40
N ALA A 149 16.47 -14.70 -6.18
CA ALA A 149 16.31 -15.66 -5.08
C ALA A 149 15.28 -16.72 -5.42
N GLU A 150 15.69 -17.97 -5.23
CA GLU A 150 14.85 -19.16 -5.40
C GLU A 150 14.72 -19.88 -4.05
N PRO A 151 13.67 -20.68 -3.85
CA PRO A 151 13.56 -21.52 -2.65
C PRO A 151 14.69 -22.54 -2.58
N GLU A 152 15.55 -22.42 -1.58
CA GLU A 152 16.69 -23.33 -1.38
C GLU A 152 16.24 -24.55 -0.58
N GLU A 153 16.27 -25.75 -1.17
CA GLU A 153 15.91 -27.00 -0.48
C GLU A 153 16.86 -27.29 0.72
N LYS A 154 18.13 -26.88 0.61
CA LYS A 154 19.17 -27.09 1.62
C LYS A 154 19.38 -25.85 2.51
N ASP A 155 18.37 -25.01 2.65
CA ASP A 155 18.46 -23.85 3.53
C ASP A 155 18.52 -24.27 5.00
N THR A 156 19.71 -24.21 5.56
CA THR A 156 19.99 -24.56 6.97
C THR A 156 19.31 -23.60 7.97
N SER A 157 18.78 -22.45 7.51
CA SER A 157 18.05 -21.55 8.38
C SER A 157 16.73 -22.16 8.87
N MET A 158 16.08 -22.98 8.02
CA MET A 158 14.88 -23.69 8.45
C MET A 158 15.20 -24.74 9.53
N ASP A 159 16.33 -25.43 9.43
CA ASP A 159 16.76 -26.37 10.47
C ASP A 159 17.04 -25.64 11.79
N ARG A 160 17.66 -24.45 11.73
CA ARG A 160 17.87 -23.59 12.90
C ARG A 160 16.56 -23.10 13.51
N LEU A 161 15.61 -22.66 12.66
CA LEU A 161 14.29 -22.26 13.10
C LEU A 161 13.55 -23.41 13.80
N LEU A 162 13.52 -24.59 13.17
CA LEU A 162 12.78 -25.75 13.67
C LEU A 162 13.45 -26.41 14.88
N SER A 163 14.75 -26.25 15.06
CA SER A 163 15.49 -26.67 16.24
C SER A 163 15.56 -25.61 17.33
N PHE A 164 14.87 -24.49 17.17
CA PHE A 164 14.85 -23.43 18.17
C PHE A 164 14.44 -23.97 19.54
N SER A 165 15.34 -23.78 20.52
CA SER A 165 15.10 -24.20 21.89
C SER A 165 14.39 -23.08 22.64
N ARG A 166 13.10 -23.23 22.82
CA ARG A 166 12.30 -22.27 23.61
C ARG A 166 12.78 -22.23 25.06
N LYS A 167 12.90 -21.04 25.60
CA LYS A 167 13.26 -20.79 26.99
C LYS A 167 12.02 -20.63 27.88
N ASP A 168 10.93 -20.20 27.28
CA ASP A 168 9.64 -19.95 27.94
C ASP A 168 8.53 -20.55 27.07
N SER A 169 7.66 -21.37 27.66
CA SER A 169 6.58 -22.05 26.94
C SER A 169 5.32 -21.17 26.78
N SER A 170 5.29 -19.99 27.37
CA SER A 170 4.28 -18.98 27.06
C SER A 170 4.58 -18.33 25.71
N THR A 171 3.67 -17.51 25.21
CA THR A 171 3.82 -16.76 23.97
C THR A 171 3.84 -15.27 24.29
N SER A 172 4.94 -14.59 23.99
CA SER A 172 5.07 -13.13 24.16
C SER A 172 4.91 -12.42 22.80
N LEU A 173 3.73 -12.58 22.18
CA LEU A 173 3.43 -12.03 20.86
C LEU A 173 3.57 -10.50 20.83
N TYR A 174 3.02 -9.83 21.84
CA TYR A 174 3.01 -8.37 21.89
C TYR A 174 4.40 -7.77 22.04
N SER A 175 5.24 -8.37 22.89
CA SER A 175 6.65 -7.95 22.98
C SER A 175 7.43 -8.25 21.70
N ALA A 176 7.16 -9.40 21.06
CA ALA A 176 7.83 -9.79 19.81
C ALA A 176 7.53 -8.80 18.69
N VAL A 177 6.30 -8.32 18.55
CA VAL A 177 5.93 -7.30 17.56
C VAL A 177 6.71 -6.01 17.78
N ILE A 178 6.78 -5.53 19.03
CA ILE A 178 7.50 -4.28 19.36
C ILE A 178 9.01 -4.45 19.13
N ASP A 179 9.63 -5.52 19.66
CA ASP A 179 11.07 -5.76 19.51
C ASP A 179 11.45 -6.03 18.05
N GLY A 180 10.62 -6.77 17.30
CA GLY A 180 10.81 -7.02 15.87
C GLY A 180 10.74 -5.76 15.03
N ALA A 181 9.78 -4.87 15.31
CA ALA A 181 9.71 -3.58 14.63
C ALA A 181 10.90 -2.67 14.98
N GLN A 182 11.40 -2.73 16.22
CA GLN A 182 12.62 -2.01 16.58
C GLN A 182 13.86 -2.55 15.84
N LYS A 183 13.97 -3.88 15.69
CA LYS A 183 15.04 -4.51 14.89
C LYS A 183 14.95 -4.08 13.42
N LEU A 184 13.74 -4.05 12.87
CA LEU A 184 13.47 -3.57 11.52
C LEU A 184 13.93 -2.11 11.34
N SER A 185 13.55 -1.20 12.26
CA SER A 185 14.00 0.19 12.22
C SER A 185 15.52 0.30 12.25
N ASN A 186 16.18 -0.49 13.10
CA ASN A 186 17.64 -0.48 13.18
C ASN A 186 18.31 -0.96 11.88
N SER A 187 17.75 -1.98 11.23
CA SER A 187 18.25 -2.47 9.95
C SER A 187 18.10 -1.43 8.83
N LEU A 188 16.96 -0.73 8.77
CA LEU A 188 16.72 0.34 7.80
C LEU A 188 17.66 1.52 8.01
N ALA A 189 17.81 1.97 9.26
CA ALA A 189 18.68 3.08 9.62
C ALA A 189 20.17 2.76 9.30
N ALA A 190 20.59 1.51 9.43
CA ALA A 190 21.95 1.09 9.10
C ALA A 190 22.30 1.24 7.61
N GLU A 191 21.31 1.23 6.71
CA GLU A 191 21.51 1.49 5.28
C GLU A 191 21.74 2.98 4.98
N GLY A 192 21.32 3.88 5.88
CA GLY A 192 21.57 5.31 5.81
C GLY A 192 20.90 6.04 4.63
N ARG A 193 19.85 5.50 4.06
CA ARG A 193 19.10 6.13 2.97
C ARG A 193 17.99 7.03 3.52
N PRO A 194 17.62 8.11 2.83
CA PRO A 194 16.69 9.11 3.35
C PRO A 194 15.24 8.63 3.52
N ILE A 195 14.86 7.58 2.80
CA ILE A 195 13.51 7.01 2.87
C ILE A 195 13.62 5.59 3.42
N GLU A 196 12.87 5.30 4.46
CA GLU A 196 12.80 3.99 5.08
C GLU A 196 11.45 3.34 4.76
N ASN A 197 11.48 2.16 4.16
CA ASN A 197 10.28 1.35 3.88
C ASN A 197 10.50 -0.05 4.48
N GLY A 198 9.89 -0.29 5.62
CA GLY A 198 10.04 -1.53 6.39
C GLY A 198 8.79 -2.38 6.36
N THR A 199 9.00 -3.68 6.19
CA THR A 199 7.96 -4.70 6.21
C THR A 199 8.15 -5.61 7.44
N LEU A 200 7.15 -5.68 8.31
CA LEU A 200 7.10 -6.62 9.43
C LEU A 200 6.04 -7.69 9.17
N VAL A 201 6.43 -8.93 9.06
CA VAL A 201 5.52 -10.06 8.90
C VAL A 201 5.54 -10.92 10.17
N VAL A 202 4.40 -11.10 10.80
CA VAL A 202 4.26 -11.86 12.05
C VAL A 202 3.48 -13.13 11.79
N VAL A 203 4.09 -14.29 12.04
CA VAL A 203 3.46 -15.60 11.99
C VAL A 203 3.21 -16.07 13.42
N ALA A 204 1.97 -15.94 13.87
CA ALA A 204 1.54 -16.29 15.22
C ALA A 204 0.82 -17.66 15.24
N LEU A 205 1.31 -18.62 16.02
CA LEU A 205 0.68 -19.92 16.23
C LEU A 205 -0.20 -19.94 17.49
N ASN A 206 0.07 -19.03 18.43
CA ASN A 206 -0.69 -18.90 19.67
C ASN A 206 -1.03 -17.42 19.94
N PRO A 207 -2.14 -17.14 20.65
CA PRO A 207 -2.39 -15.80 21.19
C PRO A 207 -1.34 -15.44 22.24
N ASP A 208 -1.22 -14.14 22.55
CA ASP A 208 -0.36 -13.70 23.65
C ASP A 208 -0.80 -14.33 24.97
N SER A 209 0.14 -14.92 25.67
CA SER A 209 -0.12 -15.57 26.97
C SER A 209 0.92 -15.20 28.03
N ALA A 210 2.01 -14.53 27.63
CA ALA A 210 3.03 -14.06 28.57
C ALA A 210 2.60 -12.79 29.33
N GLY A 211 1.67 -12.02 28.79
CA GLY A 211 1.11 -10.83 29.44
C GLY A 211 2.16 -9.74 29.76
N ARG A 212 3.25 -9.66 28.99
CA ARG A 212 4.35 -8.72 29.27
C ARG A 212 4.05 -7.29 28.84
N VAL A 213 3.20 -7.15 27.83
CA VAL A 213 2.76 -5.85 27.27
C VAL A 213 1.24 -5.82 27.28
N GLU A 214 0.66 -4.71 27.69
CA GLU A 214 -0.78 -4.49 27.60
C GLU A 214 -1.22 -4.29 26.15
N GLU A 215 -2.40 -4.79 25.79
CA GLU A 215 -2.96 -4.67 24.45
C GLU A 215 -3.07 -3.22 23.99
N SER A 216 -3.47 -2.30 24.88
CA SER A 216 -3.58 -0.87 24.58
C SER A 216 -2.25 -0.28 24.10
N LYS A 217 -1.15 -0.63 24.79
CA LYS A 217 0.19 -0.16 24.40
C LYS A 217 0.62 -0.71 23.05
N LEU A 218 0.28 -1.98 22.75
CA LEU A 218 0.57 -2.53 21.44
C LEU A 218 -0.27 -1.86 20.34
N ARG A 219 -1.55 -1.55 20.61
CA ARG A 219 -2.40 -0.82 19.65
C ARG A 219 -1.80 0.55 19.31
N ASP A 220 -1.47 1.34 20.33
CA ASP A 220 -0.84 2.65 20.13
C ASP A 220 0.47 2.53 19.34
N PHE A 221 1.27 1.49 19.60
CA PHE A 221 2.51 1.22 18.90
C PHE A 221 2.25 0.87 17.42
N VAL A 222 1.31 -0.04 17.14
CA VAL A 222 0.97 -0.47 15.78
C VAL A 222 0.42 0.69 14.97
N ASP A 223 -0.49 1.48 15.55
CA ASP A 223 -1.10 2.64 14.87
C ASP A 223 -0.05 3.72 14.57
N GLY A 224 0.88 3.95 15.49
CA GLY A 224 1.97 4.92 15.33
C GLY A 224 3.18 4.42 14.51
N SER A 225 3.28 3.14 14.19
CA SER A 225 4.42 2.57 13.46
C SER A 225 4.46 3.07 12.01
N PRO A 226 5.62 3.50 11.49
CA PRO A 226 5.78 3.84 10.07
C PRO A 226 5.86 2.59 9.16
N HIS A 227 6.07 1.40 9.74
CA HIS A 227 6.30 0.18 8.98
C HIS A 227 4.99 -0.46 8.52
N HIS A 228 5.04 -1.20 7.42
CA HIS A 228 3.96 -2.08 6.98
C HIS A 228 3.97 -3.34 7.84
N ILE A 229 2.87 -3.61 8.53
CA ILE A 229 2.75 -4.74 9.45
C ILE A 229 1.68 -5.69 8.94
N PHE A 230 2.09 -6.92 8.64
CA PHE A 230 1.23 -8.02 8.23
C PHE A 230 1.18 -9.08 9.33
N LEU A 231 -0.01 -9.59 9.59
CA LEU A 231 -0.21 -10.68 10.55
C LEU A 231 -0.73 -11.92 9.84
N MET A 232 -0.10 -13.04 10.09
CA MET A 232 -0.62 -14.35 9.78
C MET A 232 -0.89 -15.12 11.06
N THR A 233 -2.13 -15.52 11.28
CA THR A 233 -2.53 -16.34 12.42
C THR A 233 -2.72 -17.79 12.01
N VAL A 234 -2.25 -18.74 12.82
CA VAL A 234 -2.27 -20.17 12.53
C VAL A 234 -2.85 -20.95 13.71
N GLY A 235 -3.77 -21.85 13.44
CA GLY A 235 -4.34 -22.74 14.46
C GLY A 235 -5.00 -21.98 15.61
N PRO A 236 -4.56 -22.14 16.86
CA PRO A 236 -5.16 -21.46 18.03
C PRO A 236 -5.15 -19.94 17.93
N ALA A 237 -4.09 -19.33 17.37
CA ALA A 237 -4.05 -17.88 17.16
C ALA A 237 -5.13 -17.42 16.16
N ALA A 238 -5.49 -18.25 15.19
CA ALA A 238 -6.53 -17.92 14.21
C ALA A 238 -7.94 -17.80 14.85
N SER A 239 -8.16 -18.43 16.00
CA SER A 239 -9.42 -18.33 16.75
C SER A 239 -9.48 -17.10 17.66
N SER A 240 -8.37 -16.41 17.87
CA SER A 240 -8.29 -15.20 18.69
C SER A 240 -8.68 -13.96 17.88
N ALA A 241 -9.93 -13.51 18.00
CA ALA A 241 -10.45 -12.39 17.23
C ALA A 241 -9.73 -11.06 17.53
N ASN A 242 -9.11 -10.95 18.70
CA ASN A 242 -8.60 -9.67 19.22
C ASN A 242 -7.21 -9.26 18.72
N ILE A 243 -6.49 -10.11 17.97
CA ILE A 243 -5.11 -9.79 17.55
C ILE A 243 -4.99 -9.31 16.10
N THR A 244 -6.09 -9.30 15.36
CA THR A 244 -6.07 -8.91 13.92
C THR A 244 -5.64 -7.45 13.70
N PHE A 245 -5.78 -6.59 14.71
CA PHE A 245 -5.30 -5.21 14.65
C PHE A 245 -3.79 -5.09 14.46
N ILE A 246 -3.01 -6.11 14.85
CA ILE A 246 -1.56 -6.15 14.67
C ILE A 246 -1.22 -6.04 13.16
N GLY A 247 -1.99 -6.74 12.33
CA GLY A 247 -1.82 -6.68 10.88
C GLY A 247 -2.49 -5.46 10.24
N LYS A 248 -2.07 -4.24 10.60
CA LYS A 248 -2.68 -3.01 10.10
C LYS A 248 -2.68 -2.86 8.58
N ASN A 249 -1.74 -3.52 7.90
CA ASN A 249 -1.63 -3.55 6.44
C ASN A 249 -2.18 -4.84 5.82
N GLY A 250 -2.56 -5.81 6.65
CA GLY A 250 -3.21 -7.04 6.23
C GLY A 250 -3.11 -8.13 7.29
N ALA A 251 -4.21 -8.87 7.46
CA ALA A 251 -4.26 -10.02 8.36
C ALA A 251 -4.85 -11.23 7.63
N THR A 252 -4.13 -12.35 7.67
CA THR A 252 -4.52 -13.63 7.05
C THR A 252 -4.63 -14.74 8.08
N ARG A 253 -5.30 -15.84 7.73
CA ARG A 253 -5.53 -16.95 8.64
C ARG A 253 -5.26 -18.29 7.97
N ALA A 254 -4.63 -19.20 8.73
CA ALA A 254 -4.50 -20.62 8.37
C ALA A 254 -5.02 -21.49 9.52
N GLY A 255 -5.73 -22.57 9.21
CA GLY A 255 -6.23 -23.50 10.22
C GLY A 255 -5.12 -24.30 10.89
N SER A 256 -4.00 -24.50 10.19
CA SER A 256 -2.84 -25.25 10.67
C SER A 256 -1.60 -24.89 9.84
N PRO A 257 -0.38 -25.30 10.26
CA PRO A 257 0.81 -25.14 9.43
C PRO A 257 0.70 -25.76 8.04
N MET A 258 -0.08 -26.83 7.85
CA MET A 258 -0.29 -27.47 6.55
C MET A 258 -1.08 -26.62 5.54
N THR A 259 -1.76 -25.57 5.99
CA THR A 259 -2.58 -24.71 5.11
C THR A 259 -2.03 -23.27 5.01
N MET A 260 -0.76 -23.05 5.40
CA MET A 260 -0.15 -21.71 5.44
C MET A 260 0.23 -21.14 4.08
N SER A 261 0.52 -21.97 3.08
CA SER A 261 1.11 -21.53 1.81
C SER A 261 0.24 -20.51 1.07
N ALA A 262 -1.07 -20.74 0.98
CA ALA A 262 -1.96 -19.79 0.31
C ALA A 262 -2.06 -18.44 1.06
N PRO A 263 -2.35 -18.39 2.38
CA PRO A 263 -2.33 -17.13 3.13
C PRO A 263 -0.97 -16.39 3.10
N LEU A 264 0.17 -17.09 3.09
CA LEU A 264 1.48 -16.45 2.92
C LEU A 264 1.65 -15.85 1.54
N ASN A 265 1.11 -16.49 0.49
CA ASN A 265 1.11 -15.90 -0.84
C ASN A 265 0.28 -14.62 -0.89
N ASP A 266 -0.84 -14.52 -0.15
CA ASP A 266 -1.61 -13.29 -0.06
C ASP A 266 -0.80 -12.17 0.60
N VAL A 267 -0.06 -12.47 1.66
CA VAL A 267 0.87 -11.51 2.28
C VAL A 267 1.96 -11.10 1.29
N ALA A 268 2.57 -12.06 0.57
CA ALA A 268 3.60 -11.77 -0.42
C ALA A 268 3.06 -10.89 -1.58
N ASN A 269 1.83 -11.14 -2.02
CA ASN A 269 1.17 -10.27 -3.02
C ASN A 269 1.02 -8.84 -2.50
N ALA A 270 0.59 -8.65 -1.25
CA ALA A 270 0.44 -7.33 -0.65
C ALA A 270 1.79 -6.60 -0.50
N VAL A 271 2.87 -7.33 -0.18
CA VAL A 271 4.24 -6.77 -0.16
C VAL A 271 4.71 -6.39 -1.55
N ASP A 272 4.46 -7.22 -2.56
CA ASP A 272 4.78 -6.88 -3.95
C ASP A 272 4.00 -5.66 -4.44
N ASP A 273 2.70 -5.56 -4.13
CA ASP A 273 1.87 -4.40 -4.46
C ASP A 273 2.44 -3.12 -3.83
N ASP A 274 2.88 -3.19 -2.58
CA ASP A 274 3.55 -2.07 -1.92
C ASP A 274 4.89 -1.72 -2.58
N PHE A 275 5.67 -2.71 -2.97
CA PHE A 275 6.93 -2.49 -3.65
C PHE A 275 6.75 -1.79 -5.00
N PHE A 276 5.81 -2.27 -5.82
CA PHE A 276 5.67 -1.83 -7.20
C PHE A 276 4.83 -0.56 -7.41
N ARG A 277 4.03 -0.14 -6.42
CA ARG A 277 3.22 1.08 -6.52
C ARG A 277 4.00 2.38 -6.38
N ASN A 278 5.29 2.30 -6.03
CA ASN A 278 6.12 3.45 -5.71
C ASN A 278 6.93 3.91 -6.93
N TYR A 279 6.81 5.21 -7.26
CA TYR A 279 7.47 5.84 -8.39
C TYR A 279 8.26 7.05 -7.93
N LEU A 280 9.50 7.15 -8.41
CA LEU A 280 10.36 8.31 -8.20
C LEU A 280 10.41 9.12 -9.51
N VAL A 281 9.58 10.15 -9.58
CA VAL A 281 9.45 11.04 -10.73
C VAL A 281 10.40 12.21 -10.54
N SER A 282 11.31 12.45 -11.47
CA SER A 282 12.23 13.58 -11.46
C SER A 282 12.11 14.39 -12.74
N TYR A 283 12.24 15.72 -12.63
CA TYR A 283 12.21 16.59 -13.79
C TYR A 283 13.01 17.87 -13.56
N CYS A 284 13.30 18.58 -14.65
CA CYS A 284 13.95 19.88 -14.64
C CYS A 284 12.88 21.00 -14.68
N SER A 285 12.70 21.71 -13.57
CA SER A 285 11.78 22.84 -13.50
C SER A 285 12.23 23.99 -14.41
N PRO A 286 11.32 24.61 -15.20
CA PRO A 286 11.57 25.87 -15.89
C PRO A 286 11.53 27.08 -14.95
N GLY A 287 11.04 26.94 -13.71
CA GLY A 287 11.02 27.96 -12.68
C GLY A 287 12.42 28.45 -12.35
N ARG A 288 12.56 29.75 -12.01
CA ARG A 288 13.86 30.36 -11.65
C ARG A 288 13.82 31.11 -10.35
N ALA A 289 12.64 31.41 -9.84
CA ALA A 289 12.46 32.14 -8.60
C ALA A 289 11.06 31.94 -8.02
N GLY A 290 10.95 32.12 -6.71
CA GLY A 290 9.72 32.13 -5.95
C GLY A 290 9.09 30.76 -5.77
N THR A 291 8.05 30.74 -4.95
CA THR A 291 7.27 29.53 -4.70
C THR A 291 6.46 29.13 -5.95
N ARG A 292 6.52 27.87 -6.31
CA ARG A 292 5.80 27.27 -7.44
C ARG A 292 4.78 26.28 -6.93
N GLU A 293 3.57 26.37 -7.43
CA GLU A 293 2.57 25.32 -7.27
C GLU A 293 2.90 24.18 -8.24
N LEU A 294 3.02 22.97 -7.71
CA LEU A 294 3.33 21.76 -8.47
C LEU A 294 2.15 20.80 -8.38
N ARG A 295 1.67 20.34 -9.55
CA ARG A 295 0.70 19.26 -9.63
C ARG A 295 1.23 18.14 -10.52
N LEU A 296 1.25 16.93 -9.96
CA LEU A 296 1.53 15.70 -10.69
C LEU A 296 0.22 14.98 -10.98
N GLU A 297 -0.08 14.74 -12.24
CA GLU A 297 -1.17 13.87 -12.68
C GLU A 297 -0.62 12.52 -13.11
N VAL A 298 -1.34 11.46 -12.78
CA VAL A 298 -1.02 10.09 -13.17
C VAL A 298 -2.22 9.51 -13.89
N LYS A 299 -1.98 8.99 -15.09
CA LYS A 299 -2.96 8.33 -15.94
C LYS A 299 -2.78 6.83 -15.85
N THR A 300 -3.90 6.13 -15.72
CA THR A 300 -3.95 4.66 -15.74
C THR A 300 -5.08 4.22 -16.64
N GLN A 301 -5.07 2.95 -17.03
CA GLN A 301 -6.20 2.34 -17.72
C GLN A 301 -6.79 1.23 -16.85
N ASP A 302 -8.12 1.15 -16.79
CA ASP A 302 -8.77 0.01 -16.17
C ASP A 302 -8.77 -1.21 -17.10
N ALA A 303 -9.25 -2.35 -16.61
CA ALA A 303 -9.34 -3.59 -17.38
C ALA A 303 -10.19 -3.48 -18.67
N LYS A 304 -10.99 -2.40 -18.81
CA LYS A 304 -11.83 -2.10 -19.97
C LYS A 304 -11.18 -1.07 -20.90
N GLY A 305 -9.95 -0.65 -20.62
CA GLY A 305 -9.24 0.37 -21.39
C GLY A 305 -9.69 1.81 -21.13
N LYS A 306 -10.55 2.04 -20.12
CA LYS A 306 -10.98 3.39 -19.75
C LYS A 306 -9.85 4.09 -19.01
N GLU A 307 -9.50 5.30 -19.46
CA GLU A 307 -8.55 6.17 -18.77
C GLU A 307 -9.11 6.66 -17.44
N ASN A 308 -8.29 6.53 -16.39
CA ASN A 308 -8.55 7.10 -15.07
C ASN A 308 -7.37 8.00 -14.71
N VAL A 309 -7.63 9.10 -14.01
CA VAL A 309 -6.62 10.09 -13.66
C VAL A 309 -6.64 10.33 -12.16
N GLY A 310 -5.48 10.26 -11.53
CA GLY A 310 -5.22 10.70 -10.17
C GLY A 310 -4.27 11.88 -10.16
N SER A 311 -4.27 12.68 -9.10
CA SER A 311 -3.32 13.78 -8.96
C SER A 311 -2.90 14.03 -7.53
N TYR A 312 -1.69 14.57 -7.40
CA TYR A 312 -1.15 15.11 -6.17
C TYR A 312 -0.67 16.54 -6.41
N SER A 313 -0.91 17.44 -5.46
CA SER A 313 -0.47 18.84 -5.54
C SER A 313 0.36 19.21 -4.32
N THR A 314 1.41 20.00 -4.53
CA THR A 314 2.30 20.53 -3.50
C THR A 314 2.90 21.85 -3.99
N GLN A 315 3.81 22.41 -3.21
CA GLN A 315 4.59 23.60 -3.57
C GLN A 315 6.07 23.34 -3.34
N PHE A 316 6.91 24.01 -4.11
CA PHE A 316 8.35 24.05 -3.90
C PHE A 316 8.89 25.46 -4.14
N ASP A 317 10.07 25.73 -3.60
CA ASP A 317 10.79 26.97 -3.82
C ASP A 317 11.77 26.80 -4.99
N ALA A 318 11.66 27.68 -5.99
CA ALA A 318 12.53 27.74 -7.17
C ALA A 318 13.62 28.82 -7.07
N ASP A 319 13.81 29.45 -5.90
CA ASP A 319 14.80 30.49 -5.75
C ASP A 319 16.23 29.98 -5.97
N GLY A 320 16.91 30.64 -6.91
CA GLY A 320 18.26 30.27 -7.32
C GLY A 320 18.34 29.05 -8.23
N PHE A 321 17.23 28.62 -8.83
CA PHE A 321 17.27 27.66 -9.91
C PHE A 321 17.92 28.28 -11.14
N GLY A 322 18.73 27.51 -11.85
CA GLY A 322 19.55 27.92 -12.98
C GLY A 322 19.49 26.95 -14.16
N PRO A 323 20.29 27.21 -15.19
CA PRO A 323 20.47 26.28 -16.29
C PRO A 323 21.24 25.02 -15.86
N ASN A 324 21.37 24.07 -16.77
CA ASN A 324 22.15 22.83 -16.61
C ASN A 324 21.58 21.81 -15.60
N CYS A 325 20.27 21.80 -15.45
CA CYS A 325 19.61 20.76 -14.67
C CYS A 325 19.78 19.38 -15.37
N ASN A 326 20.03 18.35 -14.55
CA ASN A 326 20.01 16.94 -14.96
C ASN A 326 19.00 16.20 -14.10
N SER A 327 17.88 15.79 -14.70
CA SER A 327 16.80 15.05 -14.01
C SER A 327 17.19 13.64 -13.54
N GLU A 328 18.30 13.10 -14.05
CA GLU A 328 18.85 11.81 -13.60
C GLU A 328 19.66 11.91 -12.30
N THR A 329 19.94 13.14 -11.83
CA THR A 329 20.62 13.32 -10.55
C THR A 329 19.78 12.79 -9.41
N ALA A 330 20.36 11.96 -8.55
CA ALA A 330 19.68 11.43 -7.37
C ALA A 330 19.16 12.58 -6.48
N PRO A 331 17.87 12.57 -6.11
CA PRO A 331 17.32 13.61 -5.25
C PRO A 331 17.83 13.48 -3.81
N HIS A 332 18.03 14.60 -3.16
CA HIS A 332 18.26 14.66 -1.72
C HIS A 332 16.92 14.84 -1.01
N PHE A 333 16.36 13.77 -0.49
CA PHE A 333 15.23 13.86 0.39
C PHE A 333 15.72 14.16 1.81
N VAL A 334 15.16 15.18 2.43
CA VAL A 334 15.34 15.41 3.86
C VAL A 334 14.39 14.46 4.56
N ALA A 335 14.90 13.64 5.49
CA ALA A 335 14.04 12.75 6.27
C ALA A 335 12.89 13.55 6.88
N ALA A 336 11.67 13.21 6.57
CA ALA A 336 10.48 13.86 7.13
C ALA A 336 10.49 13.66 8.64
N LYS A 337 10.49 14.76 9.41
CA LYS A 337 10.24 14.66 10.84
C LYS A 337 8.83 14.12 11.03
N PRO A 338 8.58 13.15 11.93
CA PRO A 338 7.32 12.41 12.03
C PRO A 338 6.04 13.23 12.23
N ASN A 339 6.11 14.54 12.38
CA ASN A 339 4.98 15.41 12.72
C ASN A 339 4.56 16.44 11.65
N GLU A 340 5.09 16.41 10.43
CA GLU A 340 4.71 17.38 9.39
C GLU A 340 3.91 16.80 8.21
N ALA A 341 3.66 15.51 8.17
CA ALA A 341 3.00 14.83 7.04
C ALA A 341 1.47 15.05 6.95
N THR A 342 0.86 15.87 7.81
CA THR A 342 -0.61 15.98 7.87
C THR A 342 -1.12 17.42 7.73
N LYS A 343 -0.70 18.14 6.69
CA LYS A 343 -1.45 19.30 6.17
C LYS A 343 -1.45 19.32 4.64
N ALA A 344 -1.86 18.22 4.02
CA ALA A 344 -2.32 18.27 2.64
C ALA A 344 -3.75 18.83 2.65
N VAL A 345 -3.90 20.08 2.29
CA VAL A 345 -5.19 20.71 2.07
C VAL A 345 -5.83 20.02 0.87
N ALA A 346 -6.84 19.21 1.11
CA ALA A 346 -7.73 18.73 0.06
C ALA A 346 -8.55 19.93 -0.45
N THR A 347 -8.02 20.65 -1.42
CA THR A 347 -8.80 21.66 -2.14
C THR A 347 -9.64 20.97 -3.19
N ASN A 348 -10.91 20.75 -2.86
CA ASN A 348 -11.97 20.48 -3.83
C ASN A 348 -12.12 21.69 -4.76
N SER A 349 -11.40 21.72 -5.86
CA SER A 349 -11.63 22.68 -6.93
C SER A 349 -12.83 22.22 -7.75
N LYS A 350 -13.98 22.87 -7.48
CA LYS A 350 -15.19 22.84 -8.29
C LYS A 350 -14.86 23.41 -9.69
N PRO A 351 -15.16 22.72 -10.79
CA PRO A 351 -14.89 23.26 -12.11
C PRO A 351 -15.72 24.54 -12.34
N ALA A 352 -15.05 25.59 -12.76
CA ALA A 352 -15.69 26.86 -13.12
C ALA A 352 -16.63 26.63 -14.30
N LYS A 353 -17.92 26.95 -14.08
CA LYS A 353 -18.93 26.98 -15.15
C LYS A 353 -18.65 28.17 -16.06
N THR A 354 -18.19 27.89 -17.27
CA THR A 354 -18.13 28.87 -18.36
C THR A 354 -19.56 29.29 -18.71
N LYS A 355 -19.86 30.56 -18.53
CA LYS A 355 -21.13 31.16 -18.97
C LYS A 355 -21.11 31.31 -20.49
N THR A 356 -21.94 30.57 -21.18
CA THR A 356 -22.26 30.76 -22.58
C THR A 356 -23.29 31.91 -22.69
N PRO A 357 -23.18 32.84 -23.66
CA PRO A 357 -24.14 33.92 -23.83
C PRO A 357 -25.48 33.43 -24.35
N ILE A 358 -26.53 33.96 -23.78
CA ILE A 358 -27.94 33.75 -24.16
C ILE A 358 -28.22 34.48 -25.48
N ALA A 359 -28.71 33.77 -26.48
CA ALA A 359 -29.42 34.38 -27.64
C ALA A 359 -30.92 34.08 -27.54
N PRO A 360 -31.80 34.96 -28.06
CA PRO A 360 -33.18 35.07 -27.60
C PRO A 360 -34.15 34.11 -28.28
N ALA A 361 -35.28 33.92 -27.60
CA ALA A 361 -36.41 33.07 -27.87
C ALA A 361 -37.10 33.27 -29.22
N ALA A 362 -37.52 32.18 -29.84
CA ALA A 362 -38.62 32.14 -30.79
C ALA A 362 -39.61 31.04 -30.37
N THR A 363 -40.82 31.49 -30.13
CA THR A 363 -42.06 30.77 -29.86
C THR A 363 -42.59 30.00 -31.06
N ARG A 364 -43.18 28.82 -30.82
CA ARG A 364 -44.36 28.18 -31.41
C ARG A 364 -44.36 26.70 -31.06
N ASP A 365 -45.31 26.26 -30.30
CA ASP A 365 -46.72 25.91 -30.35
C ASP A 365 -47.00 24.61 -31.12
N SER A 366 -47.87 23.81 -30.49
CA SER A 366 -48.73 22.76 -30.98
C SER A 366 -48.23 21.28 -30.85
N SER A 367 -48.74 20.62 -29.81
CA SER A 367 -49.60 19.44 -29.77
C SER A 367 -49.38 18.34 -30.81
N GLU A 368 -49.14 17.11 -30.32
CA GLU A 368 -50.07 16.01 -30.61
C GLU A 368 -49.78 14.75 -29.74
N LYS A 369 -50.86 14.16 -29.32
CA LYS A 369 -51.00 12.90 -28.58
C LYS A 369 -50.77 11.72 -29.50
N ILE A 370 -50.57 10.58 -28.88
CA ILE A 370 -51.17 9.22 -29.08
C ILE A 370 -50.10 8.17 -28.89
N SER A 371 -50.15 7.39 -27.84
CA SER A 371 -50.88 6.12 -27.57
C SER A 371 -50.14 4.86 -27.97
N SER A 372 -49.93 4.07 -26.96
CA SER A 372 -50.16 2.65 -26.78
C SER A 372 -49.16 1.57 -27.28
N ALA A 373 -48.92 0.71 -26.33
CA ALA A 373 -49.04 -0.75 -26.31
C ALA A 373 -47.79 -1.62 -26.67
N ALA A 374 -47.32 -2.25 -25.62
CA ALA A 374 -47.19 -3.69 -25.42
C ALA A 374 -46.54 -4.55 -26.52
N ALA A 375 -45.50 -5.27 -26.14
CA ALA A 375 -45.43 -6.75 -26.13
C ALA A 375 -44.02 -7.24 -25.84
N ALA A 376 -43.89 -8.10 -24.84
CA ALA A 376 -42.79 -9.05 -24.71
C ALA A 376 -42.98 -10.23 -25.67
N PRO A 377 -41.95 -10.93 -26.08
CA PRO A 377 -41.94 -12.37 -25.89
C PRO A 377 -40.61 -12.97 -25.41
N LYS A 378 -40.78 -13.85 -24.49
CA LYS A 378 -40.31 -15.21 -24.22
C LYS A 378 -39.00 -15.73 -24.83
N ALA A 379 -38.32 -16.38 -23.90
CA ALA A 379 -37.21 -17.30 -23.93
C ALA A 379 -37.19 -18.34 -25.05
N SER A 380 -35.98 -18.74 -25.46
CA SER A 380 -35.56 -20.17 -25.56
C SER A 380 -34.17 -20.25 -26.23
N GLY A 381 -33.35 -21.20 -25.79
CA GLY A 381 -32.21 -21.68 -26.56
C GLY A 381 -30.96 -21.98 -25.73
N GLN A 382 -31.00 -23.03 -24.92
CA GLN A 382 -29.79 -23.77 -24.50
C GLN A 382 -29.19 -24.45 -25.74
N THR A 383 -27.87 -24.37 -25.88
CA THR A 383 -27.05 -25.29 -26.67
C THR A 383 -25.83 -25.72 -25.89
N PRO A 384 -25.33 -26.95 -26.05
CA PRO A 384 -24.57 -27.67 -25.05
C PRO A 384 -23.06 -27.48 -25.16
N ILE A 385 -22.42 -27.69 -24.02
CA ILE A 385 -20.97 -27.73 -23.78
C ILE A 385 -20.40 -28.93 -24.58
N ALA A 386 -19.35 -28.65 -25.36
CA ALA A 386 -18.52 -29.66 -25.98
C ALA A 386 -17.28 -29.92 -25.10
N ASP A 387 -17.03 -31.19 -24.81
CA ASP A 387 -15.89 -31.75 -24.11
C ASP A 387 -14.58 -31.51 -24.91
N PRO A 388 -13.44 -31.35 -24.25
CA PRO A 388 -12.13 -31.30 -24.89
C PRO A 388 -11.61 -32.72 -25.17
N PRO A 389 -10.84 -32.94 -26.26
CA PRO A 389 -10.30 -34.21 -26.60
C PRO A 389 -9.12 -34.61 -25.72
N SER A 390 -9.19 -35.80 -25.16
CA SER A 390 -8.10 -36.54 -24.55
C SER A 390 -7.18 -37.14 -25.64
N GLY A 391 -5.88 -37.07 -25.39
CA GLY A 391 -4.92 -38.03 -25.93
C GLY A 391 -3.79 -37.46 -26.78
N LEU A 392 -2.59 -37.79 -26.26
CA LEU A 392 -1.36 -38.24 -26.93
C LEU A 392 -0.24 -37.99 -25.88
N GLY A 393 0.41 -38.97 -25.31
CA GLY A 393 1.11 -40.08 -25.94
C GLY A 393 2.61 -39.84 -25.82
N TYR A 394 3.23 -40.56 -24.92
CA TYR A 394 4.69 -40.54 -24.65
C TYR A 394 5.50 -41.04 -25.85
N GLU A 395 6.62 -40.43 -26.15
CA GLU A 395 7.93 -41.04 -26.29
C GLU A 395 9.04 -40.11 -25.78
#